data_dd2bd332a74d55e890922421ba6b20ce
#
_entry.id   dd2bd332a74d55e890922421ba6b20ce
#
_cell.length_a   1.000
_cell.length_b   1.000
_cell.length_c   1.000
_cell.angle_alpha   90.00
_cell.angle_beta   90.00
_cell.angle_gamma   90.00
#
_symmetry.space_group_name_H-M   'P 1'
#
loop_
_entity.id
_entity.type
_entity.pdbx_description
1 polymer ?
#
loop_
_entity_poly.entity_id
_entity_poly.type
_entity_poly.pdbx_seq_one_letter_code
_entity_poly.pdbx_strand_id
1 'polypeptide(L)'
;HRQALFGYSGHIPEQVSAGDVLQVLNIGGVLGICDSVNPDKGKPFNCRVIGCVLQFPFLGERIGVPARVGHRRLDYAAPLDTHGVPVVALAGTCMEAGKTAAACAIVSRMRHRGLAVHAFKATGVSLRRDILAMEDSGARRSMIFTDPGICTTTARSGPALTRTMLTEMTQGRPDVVVFELGDGILGAYGVGAILADPDIRKVLTAVVLSANDPVAAWGGVKLLRERFDIEPCAVTGPATDNAVGVNIIQDQMGVR
;
A
#
# COMPACT_ATOMS: atom_id res chain seq x y z
N HIS A 1 1.39 17.13 -10.85
CA HIS A 1 0.59 17.12 -10.23
C HIS A 1 0.04 15.97 -9.37
N ARG A 2 -0.59 16.31 -8.35
CA ARG A 2 -0.97 15.40 -7.29
C ARG A 2 -2.37 14.89 -7.43
N GLN A 3 -2.59 13.93 -8.29
CA GLN A 3 -3.91 13.39 -8.53
C GLN A 3 -4.17 12.16 -7.66
N ALA A 4 -5.44 11.96 -7.33
CA ALA A 4 -5.92 10.75 -6.72
C ALA A 4 -5.79 9.56 -7.67
N LEU A 5 -5.97 9.80 -8.98
CA LEU A 5 -5.76 8.84 -10.05
C LEU A 5 -4.57 9.28 -10.88
N PHE A 6 -3.46 8.57 -10.77
CA PHE A 6 -2.20 9.00 -11.33
C PHE A 6 -1.73 8.05 -12.44
N GLY A 7 -1.40 8.61 -13.61
CA GLY A 7 -0.80 7.89 -14.71
C GLY A 7 -1.79 7.18 -15.61
N TYR A 8 -1.76 5.87 -15.60
CA TYR A 8 -2.49 5.04 -16.55
C TYR A 8 -3.50 4.15 -15.85
N SER A 9 -4.67 3.95 -16.47
CA SER A 9 -5.59 2.88 -16.14
C SER A 9 -5.55 1.83 -17.22
N GLY A 10 -5.68 0.56 -16.85
CA GLY A 10 -5.62 -0.54 -17.79
C GLY A 10 -5.95 -1.87 -17.14
N HIS A 11 -5.87 -2.92 -17.94
CA HIS A 11 -6.12 -4.28 -17.50
C HIS A 11 -4.98 -5.21 -17.92
N ILE A 12 -4.87 -6.32 -17.21
CA ILE A 12 -3.93 -7.41 -17.54
C ILE A 12 -4.71 -8.39 -18.41
N PRO A 13 -4.25 -8.69 -19.66
CA PRO A 13 -4.91 -9.65 -20.53
C PRO A 13 -4.85 -11.05 -19.90
N GLU A 14 -5.88 -11.86 -20.18
CA GLU A 14 -5.98 -13.24 -19.66
C GLU A 14 -4.85 -14.14 -20.17
N GLN A 15 -4.39 -13.88 -21.40
CA GLN A 15 -3.30 -14.63 -22.04
C GLN A 15 -2.27 -13.65 -22.58
N VAL A 16 -1.02 -14.02 -22.47
CA VAL A 16 0.12 -13.26 -22.99
C VAL A 16 1.08 -14.22 -23.68
N SER A 17 1.41 -13.91 -24.91
CA SER A 17 2.29 -14.71 -25.76
C SER A 17 3.52 -13.93 -26.23
N ALA A 18 4.57 -14.64 -26.61
CA ALA A 18 5.74 -14.01 -27.24
C ALA A 18 5.32 -13.30 -28.54
N GLY A 19 5.75 -12.06 -28.70
CA GLY A 19 5.38 -11.17 -29.80
C GLY A 19 4.29 -10.16 -29.46
N ASP A 20 3.50 -10.37 -28.41
CA ASP A 20 2.48 -9.41 -27.97
C ASP A 20 3.11 -8.08 -27.54
N VAL A 21 2.34 -7.02 -27.68
CA VAL A 21 2.74 -5.68 -27.25
C VAL A 21 1.87 -5.26 -26.07
N LEU A 22 2.50 -5.03 -24.94
CA LEU A 22 1.89 -4.53 -23.70
C LEU A 22 2.42 -3.13 -23.38
N GLN A 23 1.71 -2.41 -22.53
CA GLN A 23 2.13 -1.10 -22.04
C GLN A 23 2.60 -1.17 -20.59
N VAL A 24 3.57 -0.32 -20.23
CA VAL A 24 3.96 -0.11 -18.83
C VAL A 24 2.87 0.72 -18.14
N LEU A 25 2.12 0.09 -17.24
CA LEU A 25 0.98 0.73 -16.56
C LEU A 25 1.40 1.47 -15.28
N ASN A 26 2.48 1.03 -14.63
CA ASN A 26 3.04 1.74 -13.49
C ASN A 26 4.54 1.46 -13.33
N ILE A 27 5.21 2.32 -12.55
CA ILE A 27 6.66 2.24 -12.31
C ILE A 27 7.09 1.07 -11.41
N GLY A 28 6.15 0.30 -10.87
CA GLY A 28 6.40 -0.97 -10.19
C GLY A 28 6.57 -2.15 -11.15
N GLY A 29 6.53 -1.90 -12.47
CA GLY A 29 6.77 -2.92 -13.49
C GLY A 29 5.53 -3.72 -13.91
N VAL A 30 4.33 -3.23 -13.61
CA VAL A 30 3.09 -3.86 -14.09
C VAL A 30 2.89 -3.52 -15.55
N LEU A 31 2.80 -4.56 -16.39
CA LEU A 31 2.51 -4.47 -17.81
C LEU A 31 1.08 -4.92 -18.09
N GLY A 32 0.42 -4.29 -19.06
CA GLY A 32 -0.95 -4.64 -19.46
C GLY A 32 -1.40 -3.84 -20.68
N ILE A 33 -2.67 -3.82 -20.92
CA ILE A 33 -3.32 -2.99 -21.95
C ILE A 33 -3.79 -1.70 -21.29
N CYS A 34 -3.38 -0.57 -21.85
CA CYS A 34 -3.75 0.75 -21.33
C CYS A 34 -5.12 1.17 -21.90
N ASP A 35 -6.09 1.38 -21.02
CA ASP A 35 -7.45 1.79 -21.37
C ASP A 35 -7.64 3.31 -21.28
N SER A 36 -6.89 3.97 -20.40
CA SER A 36 -6.99 5.41 -20.18
C SER A 36 -5.65 6.00 -19.78
N VAL A 37 -5.38 7.18 -20.32
CA VAL A 37 -4.11 7.90 -20.14
C VAL A 37 -4.39 9.24 -19.48
N ASN A 38 -3.62 9.58 -18.46
CA ASN A 38 -3.57 10.97 -17.99
C ASN A 38 -2.83 11.82 -19.06
N PRO A 39 -3.47 12.85 -19.62
CA PRO A 39 -2.87 13.64 -20.70
C PRO A 39 -1.49 14.24 -20.35
N ASP A 40 -1.28 14.60 -19.09
CA ASP A 40 -0.01 15.18 -18.62
C ASP A 40 1.16 14.18 -18.62
N LYS A 41 0.88 12.89 -18.72
CA LYS A 41 1.90 11.83 -18.71
C LYS A 41 2.28 11.33 -20.10
N GLY A 42 1.50 11.68 -21.10
CA GLY A 42 1.67 11.18 -22.46
C GLY A 42 1.34 9.67 -22.58
N LYS A 43 1.65 9.09 -23.72
CA LYS A 43 1.39 7.67 -23.97
C LYS A 43 2.33 6.78 -23.14
N PRO A 44 1.86 5.63 -22.63
CA PRO A 44 2.71 4.67 -21.94
C PRO A 44 3.73 4.04 -22.89
N PHE A 45 4.86 3.59 -22.36
CA PHE A 45 5.85 2.86 -23.11
C PHE A 45 5.30 1.50 -23.57
N ASN A 46 5.49 1.18 -24.83
CA ASN A 46 5.21 -0.13 -25.39
C ASN A 46 6.37 -1.10 -25.10
N CYS A 47 6.04 -2.30 -24.67
CA CYS A 47 6.97 -3.39 -24.44
C CYS A 47 6.55 -4.59 -25.28
N ARG A 48 7.47 -5.12 -26.08
CA ARG A 48 7.25 -6.39 -26.80
C ARG A 48 7.58 -7.55 -25.87
N VAL A 49 6.66 -8.47 -25.71
CA VAL A 49 6.88 -9.70 -24.95
C VAL A 49 7.83 -10.59 -25.75
N ILE A 50 9.00 -10.89 -25.22
CA ILE A 50 9.98 -11.79 -25.84
C ILE A 50 9.88 -13.22 -25.28
N GLY A 51 9.27 -13.38 -24.10
CA GLY A 51 9.09 -14.66 -23.42
C GLY A 51 8.83 -14.45 -21.93
N CYS A 52 8.80 -15.53 -21.18
CA CYS A 52 8.73 -15.50 -19.71
C CYS A 52 10.04 -15.96 -19.08
N VAL A 53 10.37 -15.42 -17.93
CA VAL A 53 11.46 -15.93 -17.09
C VAL A 53 11.04 -17.31 -16.58
N LEU A 54 11.92 -18.27 -16.63
CA LEU A 54 11.70 -19.62 -16.11
C LEU A 54 12.42 -19.82 -14.79
N GLN A 55 11.80 -20.58 -13.92
CA GLN A 55 12.41 -21.15 -12.72
C GLN A 55 12.44 -22.69 -12.86
N PHE A 56 13.43 -23.30 -12.23
CA PHE A 56 13.62 -24.75 -12.21
C PHE A 56 13.48 -25.23 -10.77
N PRO A 57 12.27 -25.59 -10.33
CA PRO A 57 11.99 -25.91 -8.93
C PRO A 57 12.61 -27.21 -8.46
N PHE A 58 12.97 -28.11 -9.39
CA PHE A 58 13.55 -29.41 -9.06
C PHE A 58 14.96 -29.54 -9.58
N LEU A 59 15.87 -29.97 -8.71
CA LEU A 59 17.26 -30.22 -9.08
C LEU A 59 17.34 -31.35 -10.10
N GLY A 60 18.03 -31.11 -11.22
CA GLY A 60 18.23 -32.11 -12.28
C GLY A 60 17.14 -32.09 -13.37
N GLU A 61 16.03 -31.37 -13.19
CA GLU A 61 15.06 -31.19 -14.27
C GLU A 61 15.50 -30.12 -15.26
N ARG A 62 15.28 -30.38 -16.55
CA ARG A 62 15.52 -29.43 -17.64
C ARG A 62 14.25 -28.70 -18.08
N ILE A 63 13.11 -29.01 -17.47
CA ILE A 63 11.83 -28.38 -17.79
C ILE A 63 11.62 -27.22 -16.81
N GLY A 64 11.71 -26.01 -17.35
CA GLY A 64 11.42 -24.79 -16.59
C GLY A 64 9.92 -24.51 -16.52
N VAL A 65 9.48 -23.97 -15.39
CA VAL A 65 8.12 -23.43 -15.25
C VAL A 65 8.18 -21.89 -15.21
N PRO A 66 7.13 -21.17 -15.67
CA PRO A 66 7.12 -19.72 -15.59
C PRO A 66 7.36 -19.22 -14.17
N ALA A 67 8.34 -18.36 -14.02
CA ALA A 67 8.64 -17.73 -12.72
C ALA A 67 7.46 -16.87 -12.28
N ARG A 68 7.21 -16.86 -10.98
CA ARG A 68 6.17 -16.06 -10.34
C ARG A 68 6.77 -15.16 -9.28
N VAL A 69 6.17 -13.99 -9.11
CA VAL A 69 6.46 -13.12 -7.97
C VAL A 69 5.90 -13.81 -6.73
N GLY A 70 6.79 -14.23 -5.82
CA GLY A 70 6.43 -14.97 -4.61
C GLY A 70 6.03 -16.44 -4.86
N HIS A 71 6.04 -17.21 -3.79
CA HIS A 71 5.82 -18.66 -3.84
C HIS A 71 4.52 -19.11 -3.15
N ARG A 72 3.82 -18.20 -2.48
CA ARG A 72 2.62 -18.50 -1.70
C ARG A 72 1.36 -18.18 -2.48
N ARG A 73 0.39 -19.08 -2.43
CA ARG A 73 -0.97 -18.79 -2.86
C ARG A 73 -1.66 -17.99 -1.76
N LEU A 74 -2.26 -16.86 -2.12
CA LEU A 74 -3.03 -16.05 -1.18
C LEU A 74 -4.24 -16.85 -0.69
N ASP A 75 -4.33 -17.00 0.63
CA ASP A 75 -5.50 -17.61 1.27
C ASP A 75 -6.50 -16.50 1.63
N TYR A 76 -7.64 -16.50 0.95
CA TYR A 76 -8.71 -15.52 1.17
C TYR A 76 -9.45 -15.73 2.50
N ALA A 77 -9.35 -16.90 3.08
CA ALA A 77 -9.97 -17.27 4.36
C ALA A 77 -8.97 -17.25 5.53
N ALA A 78 -7.72 -16.85 5.29
CA ALA A 78 -6.70 -16.81 6.34
C ALA A 78 -7.17 -15.98 7.54
N PRO A 79 -7.14 -16.53 8.76
CA PRO A 79 -7.47 -15.80 9.97
C PRO A 79 -6.44 -14.69 10.21
N LEU A 80 -6.89 -13.60 10.80
CA LEU A 80 -6.01 -12.53 11.26
C LEU A 80 -5.67 -12.75 12.73
N ASP A 81 -4.38 -12.92 13.02
CA ASP A 81 -3.86 -12.92 14.38
C ASP A 81 -2.69 -11.93 14.50
N THR A 82 -2.88 -10.89 15.27
CA THR A 82 -1.85 -9.90 15.58
C THR A 82 -1.12 -10.19 16.88
N HIS A 83 -1.41 -11.27 17.57
CA HIS A 83 -0.84 -11.61 18.87
C HIS A 83 -0.92 -10.47 19.90
N GLY A 84 -1.89 -9.57 19.75
CA GLY A 84 -2.05 -8.38 20.60
C GLY A 84 -1.06 -7.24 20.32
N VAL A 85 -0.26 -7.34 19.26
CA VAL A 85 0.66 -6.28 18.86
C VAL A 85 -0.11 -5.07 18.34
N PRO A 86 0.16 -3.85 18.84
CA PRO A 86 -0.43 -2.63 18.33
C PRO A 86 -0.15 -2.40 16.84
N VAL A 87 -1.17 -1.96 16.10
CA VAL A 87 -1.11 -1.76 14.66
C VAL A 87 -1.47 -0.32 14.29
N VAL A 88 -0.56 0.36 13.60
CA VAL A 88 -0.75 1.73 13.10
C VAL A 88 -0.87 1.69 11.59
N ALA A 89 -1.99 2.14 11.06
CA ALA A 89 -2.23 2.24 9.62
C ALA A 89 -2.06 3.67 9.12
N LEU A 90 -1.42 3.82 7.96
CA LEU A 90 -1.34 5.09 7.24
C LEU A 90 -2.23 5.02 6.00
N ALA A 91 -3.32 5.76 6.03
CA ALA A 91 -4.20 5.97 4.90
C ALA A 91 -3.88 7.32 4.21
N GLY A 92 -4.34 7.50 2.98
CA GLY A 92 -4.15 8.77 2.30
C GLY A 92 -5.31 9.12 1.39
N THR A 93 -5.49 10.41 1.13
CA THR A 93 -6.53 10.90 0.22
C THR A 93 -6.19 10.61 -1.24
N CYS A 94 -4.89 10.51 -1.56
CA CYS A 94 -4.40 10.19 -2.90
C CYS A 94 -2.96 9.66 -2.86
N MET A 95 -2.41 9.31 -4.03
CA MET A 95 -0.98 9.13 -4.21
C MET A 95 -0.23 10.44 -3.86
N GLU A 96 1.03 10.31 -3.43
CA GLU A 96 1.91 11.44 -3.08
C GLU A 96 1.37 12.37 -1.96
N ALA A 97 0.40 11.90 -1.17
CA ALA A 97 -0.11 12.64 -0.01
C ALA A 97 0.84 12.62 1.21
N GLY A 98 2.04 12.01 1.09
CA GLY A 98 3.04 12.00 2.16
C GLY A 98 2.99 10.76 3.07
N LYS A 99 2.25 9.70 2.74
CA LYS A 99 2.13 8.47 3.57
C LYS A 99 3.47 7.85 3.93
N THR A 100 4.34 7.62 2.95
CA THR A 100 5.66 7.00 3.19
C THR A 100 6.52 7.87 4.10
N ALA A 101 6.52 9.20 3.91
CA ALA A 101 7.25 10.12 4.79
C ALA A 101 6.71 10.07 6.24
N ALA A 102 5.39 10.03 6.39
CA ALA A 102 4.76 9.87 7.70
C ALA A 102 5.09 8.51 8.35
N ALA A 103 5.07 7.42 7.59
CA ALA A 103 5.49 6.10 8.07
C ALA A 103 6.92 6.13 8.59
N CYS A 104 7.86 6.69 7.81
CA CYS A 104 9.26 6.83 8.20
C CYS A 104 9.43 7.68 9.47
N ALA A 105 8.70 8.79 9.59
CA ALA A 105 8.74 9.64 10.78
C ALA A 105 8.23 8.91 12.03
N ILE A 106 7.14 8.16 11.90
CA ILE A 106 6.58 7.36 13.00
C ILE A 106 7.56 6.24 13.40
N VAL A 107 8.08 5.48 12.44
CA VAL A 107 9.06 4.42 12.67
C VAL A 107 10.29 4.98 13.40
N SER A 108 10.87 6.07 12.87
CA SER A 108 12.03 6.73 13.47
C SER A 108 11.75 7.17 14.90
N ARG A 109 10.62 7.82 15.15
CA ARG A 109 10.25 8.31 16.49
C ARG A 109 10.04 7.17 17.49
N MET A 110 9.40 6.09 17.07
CA MET A 110 9.20 4.90 17.91
C MET A 110 10.54 4.20 18.19
N ARG A 111 11.39 4.08 17.18
CA ARG A 111 12.72 3.49 17.32
C ARG A 111 13.61 4.28 18.31
N HIS A 112 13.56 5.62 18.27
CA HIS A 112 14.29 6.47 19.22
C HIS A 112 13.78 6.35 20.67
N ARG A 113 12.55 5.84 20.85
CA ARG A 113 12.01 5.49 22.17
C ARG A 113 12.34 4.06 22.60
N GLY A 114 13.18 3.35 21.85
CA GLY A 114 13.61 1.99 22.16
C GLY A 114 12.67 0.89 21.70
N LEU A 115 11.57 1.22 20.98
CA LEU A 115 10.60 0.23 20.55
C LEU A 115 11.09 -0.58 19.33
N ALA A 116 10.75 -1.84 19.29
CA ALA A 116 10.93 -2.73 18.15
C ALA A 116 9.78 -2.52 17.16
N VAL A 117 10.07 -1.93 16.01
CA VAL A 117 9.08 -1.60 14.98
C VAL A 117 9.25 -2.53 13.80
N HIS A 118 8.15 -3.16 13.34
CA HIS A 118 8.06 -3.76 12.02
C HIS A 118 7.22 -2.87 11.11
N ALA A 119 7.53 -2.83 9.81
CA ALA A 119 6.81 -1.97 8.88
C ALA A 119 6.52 -2.68 7.56
N PHE A 120 5.38 -2.36 6.92
CA PHE A 120 5.10 -2.91 5.60
C PHE A 120 4.23 -2.00 4.74
N LYS A 121 4.27 -2.26 3.44
CA LYS A 121 3.39 -1.62 2.45
C LYS A 121 2.38 -2.64 1.92
N ALA A 122 1.11 -2.41 2.22
CA ALA A 122 0.03 -3.36 1.92
C ALA A 122 -0.50 -3.27 0.48
N THR A 123 -0.46 -2.08 -0.14
CA THR A 123 -1.09 -1.82 -1.43
C THR A 123 -0.34 -0.78 -2.26
N GLY A 124 -0.83 -0.54 -3.47
CA GLY A 124 -0.36 0.51 -4.35
C GLY A 124 0.68 0.04 -5.37
N VAL A 125 1.64 0.90 -5.67
CA VAL A 125 2.74 0.61 -6.59
C VAL A 125 3.89 -0.03 -5.84
N SER A 126 4.42 -1.15 -6.35
CA SER A 126 5.52 -1.89 -5.74
C SER A 126 6.87 -1.19 -5.97
N LEU A 127 7.23 -0.31 -5.06
CA LEU A 127 8.53 0.36 -5.05
C LEU A 127 9.30 -0.05 -3.80
N ARG A 128 10.38 -0.78 -3.98
CA ARG A 128 11.24 -1.20 -2.86
C ARG A 128 11.81 -0.03 -2.09
N ARG A 129 12.01 1.12 -2.73
CA ARG A 129 12.48 2.34 -2.05
C ARG A 129 11.60 2.73 -0.85
N ASP A 130 10.29 2.44 -0.90
CA ASP A 130 9.36 2.82 0.16
C ASP A 130 9.61 2.01 1.44
N ILE A 131 9.82 0.69 1.30
CA ILE A 131 10.14 -0.15 2.45
C ILE A 131 11.60 0.03 2.91
N LEU A 132 12.53 0.26 2.00
CA LEU A 132 13.92 0.58 2.35
C LEU A 132 13.99 1.88 3.15
N ALA A 133 13.21 2.90 2.81
CA ALA A 133 13.12 4.14 3.59
C ALA A 133 12.59 3.89 5.03
N MET A 134 11.67 2.94 5.21
CA MET A 134 11.20 2.53 6.54
C MET A 134 12.30 1.77 7.31
N GLU A 135 13.09 0.92 6.64
CA GLU A 135 14.27 0.25 7.23
C GLU A 135 15.32 1.25 7.66
N ASP A 136 15.68 2.20 6.77
CA ASP A 136 16.63 3.28 7.07
C ASP A 136 16.14 4.14 8.25
N SER A 137 14.84 4.25 8.43
CA SER A 137 14.21 4.92 9.58
C SER A 137 14.23 4.08 10.86
N GLY A 138 14.65 2.82 10.78
CA GLY A 138 14.87 1.93 11.94
C GLY A 138 13.85 0.81 12.10
N ALA A 139 13.04 0.48 11.10
CA ALA A 139 12.23 -0.73 11.13
C ALA A 139 13.12 -1.97 11.17
N ARG A 140 12.87 -2.88 12.13
CA ARG A 140 13.66 -4.12 12.27
C ARG A 140 13.36 -5.14 11.20
N ARG A 141 12.15 -5.11 10.68
CA ARG A 141 11.67 -5.96 9.60
C ARG A 141 10.76 -5.14 8.70
N SER A 142 10.90 -5.30 7.41
CA SER A 142 10.00 -4.72 6.43
C SER A 142 9.44 -5.78 5.48
N MET A 143 8.32 -5.45 4.83
CA MET A 143 7.67 -6.28 3.82
C MET A 143 6.89 -5.41 2.84
N ILE A 144 6.79 -5.85 1.59
CA ILE A 144 5.92 -5.25 0.58
C ILE A 144 4.98 -6.30 0.00
N PHE A 145 3.82 -5.89 -0.48
CA PHE A 145 2.78 -6.80 -0.99
C PHE A 145 3.22 -7.74 -2.13
N THR A 146 4.36 -7.49 -2.77
CA THR A 146 4.94 -8.42 -3.75
C THR A 146 5.66 -9.60 -3.10
N ASP A 147 6.08 -9.50 -1.84
CA ASP A 147 6.77 -10.60 -1.16
C ASP A 147 5.85 -11.84 -0.98
N PRO A 148 4.56 -11.70 -0.64
CA PRO A 148 3.61 -12.81 -0.69
C PRO A 148 3.18 -13.25 -2.09
N GLY A 149 3.63 -12.58 -3.16
CA GLY A 149 3.39 -13.02 -4.53
C GLY A 149 2.30 -12.27 -5.30
N ILE A 150 1.93 -11.08 -4.86
CA ILE A 150 0.93 -10.25 -5.53
C ILE A 150 1.60 -9.11 -6.30
N CYS A 151 1.47 -9.10 -7.63
CA CYS A 151 2.08 -8.08 -8.48
C CYS A 151 1.37 -6.73 -8.40
N THR A 152 0.06 -6.74 -8.23
CA THR A 152 -0.80 -5.56 -8.04
C THR A 152 -1.96 -5.91 -7.13
N THR A 153 -2.40 -4.96 -6.33
CA THR A 153 -3.49 -5.15 -5.38
C THR A 153 -4.82 -4.66 -5.95
N THR A 154 -5.91 -5.24 -5.49
CA THR A 154 -7.28 -4.91 -5.89
C THR A 154 -8.20 -4.96 -4.67
N ALA A 155 -9.44 -4.50 -4.82
CA ALA A 155 -10.45 -4.65 -3.77
C ALA A 155 -10.67 -6.11 -3.34
N ARG A 156 -10.47 -7.08 -4.26
CA ARG A 156 -10.60 -8.51 -3.97
C ARG A 156 -9.41 -9.04 -3.18
N SER A 157 -8.18 -8.71 -3.59
CA SER A 157 -6.96 -9.27 -2.98
C SER A 157 -6.48 -8.52 -1.74
N GLY A 158 -6.76 -7.22 -1.67
CA GLY A 158 -6.24 -6.32 -0.62
C GLY A 158 -6.51 -6.79 0.80
N PRO A 159 -7.75 -7.13 1.20
CA PRO A 159 -8.05 -7.55 2.56
C PRO A 159 -7.31 -8.84 2.96
N ALA A 160 -7.39 -9.89 2.16
CA ALA A 160 -6.73 -11.17 2.43
C ALA A 160 -5.21 -11.02 2.52
N LEU A 161 -4.63 -10.25 1.62
CA LEU A 161 -3.21 -9.94 1.61
C LEU A 161 -2.80 -9.18 2.87
N THR A 162 -3.56 -8.16 3.26
CA THR A 162 -3.27 -7.37 4.46
C THR A 162 -3.36 -8.23 5.72
N ARG A 163 -4.37 -9.11 5.84
CA ARG A 163 -4.45 -10.07 6.97
C ARG A 163 -3.22 -10.98 7.02
N THR A 164 -2.81 -11.54 5.87
CA THR A 164 -1.61 -12.38 5.77
C THR A 164 -0.36 -11.62 6.22
N MET A 165 -0.17 -10.41 5.72
CA MET A 165 0.99 -9.60 6.07
C MET A 165 0.99 -9.17 7.53
N LEU A 166 -0.16 -8.76 8.08
CA LEU A 166 -0.29 -8.41 9.50
C LEU A 166 0.06 -9.62 10.39
N THR A 167 -0.51 -10.80 10.12
CA THR A 167 -0.18 -12.01 10.86
C THR A 167 1.32 -12.33 10.80
N GLU A 168 1.94 -12.21 9.64
CA GLU A 168 3.36 -12.48 9.47
C GLU A 168 4.24 -11.42 10.16
N MET A 169 3.87 -10.14 10.06
CA MET A 169 4.65 -9.04 10.63
C MET A 169 4.51 -8.93 12.15
N THR A 170 3.49 -9.52 12.73
CA THR A 170 3.33 -9.60 14.20
C THR A 170 3.98 -10.85 14.81
N GLN A 171 4.41 -11.82 13.99
CA GLN A 171 5.28 -12.91 14.44
C GLN A 171 6.57 -12.35 15.05
N GLY A 172 7.05 -12.95 16.13
CA GLY A 172 8.19 -12.43 16.88
C GLY A 172 7.87 -11.27 17.81
N ARG A 173 6.58 -10.86 17.88
CA ARG A 173 6.03 -9.89 18.83
C ARG A 173 6.82 -8.59 18.91
N PRO A 174 6.90 -7.80 17.82
CA PRO A 174 7.43 -6.45 17.91
C PRO A 174 6.55 -5.61 18.84
N ASP A 175 7.05 -4.46 19.30
CA ASP A 175 6.27 -3.55 20.12
C ASP A 175 5.16 -2.85 19.32
N VAL A 176 5.35 -2.72 17.99
CA VAL A 176 4.36 -2.11 17.10
C VAL A 176 4.59 -2.53 15.66
N VAL A 177 3.50 -2.61 14.89
CA VAL A 177 3.52 -2.71 13.43
C VAL A 177 2.98 -1.42 12.82
N VAL A 178 3.73 -0.84 11.87
CA VAL A 178 3.33 0.33 11.09
C VAL A 178 3.12 -0.09 9.65
N PHE A 179 1.97 0.20 9.04
CA PHE A 179 1.79 -0.15 7.65
C PHE A 179 1.16 0.94 6.79
N GLU A 180 1.61 1.00 5.56
CA GLU A 180 1.15 1.95 4.56
C GLU A 180 0.10 1.33 3.65
N LEU A 181 -1.04 2.00 3.54
CA LEU A 181 -2.05 1.78 2.51
C LEU A 181 -1.70 2.66 1.31
N GLY A 182 -0.92 2.12 0.39
CA GLY A 182 -0.52 2.83 -0.83
C GLY A 182 -1.73 3.15 -1.70
N ASP A 183 -1.70 4.27 -2.42
CA ASP A 183 -2.81 4.90 -3.14
C ASP A 183 -3.74 5.72 -2.22
N GLY A 184 -4.87 6.17 -2.74
CA GLY A 184 -5.90 6.88 -1.99
C GLY A 184 -7.01 5.96 -1.50
N ILE A 185 -7.77 6.42 -0.51
CA ILE A 185 -8.90 5.66 0.05
C ILE A 185 -9.91 5.26 -1.03
N LEU A 186 -10.14 6.11 -2.03
CA LEU A 186 -11.04 5.87 -3.16
C LEU A 186 -10.33 5.26 -4.38
N GLY A 187 -9.04 4.95 -4.27
CA GLY A 187 -8.26 4.40 -5.36
C GLY A 187 -8.57 2.93 -5.67
N ALA A 188 -8.08 2.49 -6.82
CA ALA A 188 -8.38 1.16 -7.36
C ALA A 188 -7.59 0.01 -6.69
N TYR A 189 -6.57 0.32 -5.91
CA TYR A 189 -5.66 -0.69 -5.33
C TYR A 189 -6.21 -1.40 -4.07
N GLY A 190 -7.47 -1.15 -3.69
CA GLY A 190 -8.14 -1.93 -2.66
C GLY A 190 -8.09 -1.34 -1.25
N VAL A 191 -7.62 -0.11 -1.06
CA VAL A 191 -7.55 0.55 0.25
C VAL A 191 -8.92 0.59 0.94
N GLY A 192 -9.97 1.01 0.22
CA GLY A 192 -11.32 1.05 0.77
C GLY A 192 -11.85 -0.33 1.20
N ALA A 193 -11.47 -1.41 0.49
CA ALA A 193 -11.87 -2.77 0.87
C ALA A 193 -11.13 -3.24 2.14
N ILE A 194 -9.87 -2.87 2.31
CA ILE A 194 -9.09 -3.15 3.53
C ILE A 194 -9.70 -2.43 4.72
N LEU A 195 -10.01 -1.14 4.59
CA LEU A 195 -10.64 -0.35 5.66
C LEU A 195 -12.05 -0.81 5.99
N ALA A 196 -12.76 -1.43 5.04
CA ALA A 196 -14.09 -2.03 5.26
C ALA A 196 -14.03 -3.41 5.92
N ASP A 197 -12.87 -4.08 5.93
CA ASP A 197 -12.72 -5.42 6.50
C ASP A 197 -12.86 -5.37 8.04
N PRO A 198 -13.85 -6.07 8.63
CA PRO A 198 -14.12 -5.96 10.07
C PRO A 198 -13.01 -6.53 10.93
N ASP A 199 -12.28 -7.55 10.44
CA ASP A 199 -11.21 -8.17 11.22
C ASP A 199 -9.98 -7.26 11.25
N ILE A 200 -9.67 -6.61 10.13
CA ILE A 200 -8.59 -5.62 10.07
C ILE A 200 -8.96 -4.43 10.96
N ARG A 201 -10.17 -3.88 10.87
CA ARG A 201 -10.60 -2.75 11.70
C ARG A 201 -10.46 -3.00 13.20
N LYS A 202 -10.81 -4.20 13.65
CA LYS A 202 -10.71 -4.59 15.08
C LYS A 202 -9.30 -4.54 15.64
N VAL A 203 -8.29 -4.76 14.81
CA VAL A 203 -6.89 -4.79 15.25
C VAL A 203 -6.17 -3.45 15.05
N LEU A 204 -6.80 -2.50 14.36
CA LEU A 204 -6.22 -1.15 14.20
C LEU A 204 -6.21 -0.42 15.54
N THR A 205 -5.01 -0.09 16.03
CA THR A 205 -4.82 0.72 17.23
C THR A 205 -4.91 2.22 16.90
N ALA A 206 -4.40 2.61 15.74
CA ALA A 206 -4.43 3.98 15.27
C ALA A 206 -4.44 4.05 13.75
N VAL A 207 -5.12 5.06 13.21
CA VAL A 207 -5.09 5.41 11.79
C VAL A 207 -4.65 6.85 11.64
N VAL A 208 -3.62 7.06 10.84
CA VAL A 208 -3.12 8.39 10.45
C VAL A 208 -3.55 8.65 9.01
N LEU A 209 -4.15 9.81 8.76
CA LEU A 209 -4.57 10.22 7.43
C LEU A 209 -3.55 11.21 6.83
N SER A 210 -3.03 10.90 5.66
CA SER A 210 -2.21 11.82 4.88
C SER A 210 -3.06 12.50 3.81
N ALA A 211 -2.99 13.84 3.72
CA ALA A 211 -3.78 14.64 2.79
C ALA A 211 -2.95 15.77 2.16
N ASN A 212 -3.30 16.15 0.93
CA ASN A 212 -2.57 17.20 0.19
C ASN A 212 -3.01 18.62 0.52
N ASP A 213 -4.25 18.78 0.95
CA ASP A 213 -4.84 20.08 1.28
C ASP A 213 -5.97 19.91 2.31
N PRO A 214 -6.46 21.00 2.94
CA PRO A 214 -7.49 20.90 3.97
C PRO A 214 -8.84 20.33 3.48
N VAL A 215 -9.22 20.53 2.21
CA VAL A 215 -10.48 19.96 1.67
C VAL A 215 -10.34 18.46 1.49
N ALA A 216 -9.20 18.01 0.98
CA ALA A 216 -8.87 16.59 0.92
C ALA A 216 -8.83 15.95 2.32
N ALA A 217 -8.25 16.63 3.30
CA ALA A 217 -8.25 16.21 4.70
C ALA A 217 -9.67 16.04 5.24
N TRP A 218 -10.54 17.05 5.03
CA TRP A 218 -11.94 17.03 5.45
C TRP A 218 -12.69 15.85 4.83
N GLY A 219 -12.58 15.67 3.51
CA GLY A 219 -13.19 14.55 2.80
C GLY A 219 -12.68 13.20 3.28
N GLY A 220 -11.38 13.07 3.52
CA GLY A 220 -10.75 11.84 4.03
C GLY A 220 -11.20 11.49 5.45
N VAL A 221 -11.23 12.47 6.37
CA VAL A 221 -11.75 12.30 7.74
C VAL A 221 -13.21 11.88 7.71
N LYS A 222 -14.03 12.56 6.91
CA LYS A 222 -15.45 12.22 6.75
C LYS A 222 -15.65 10.80 6.23
N LEU A 223 -14.90 10.39 5.20
CA LEU A 223 -14.97 9.03 4.68
C LEU A 223 -14.56 7.98 5.73
N LEU A 224 -13.50 8.23 6.49
CA LEU A 224 -13.06 7.32 7.55
C LEU A 224 -14.14 7.14 8.62
N ARG A 225 -14.75 8.22 9.07
CA ARG A 225 -15.81 8.20 10.08
C ARG A 225 -17.09 7.55 9.59
N GLU A 226 -17.64 8.05 8.48
CA GLU A 226 -19.00 7.69 8.05
C GLU A 226 -19.06 6.34 7.33
N ARG A 227 -18.02 6.00 6.56
CA ARG A 227 -18.04 4.78 5.75
C ARG A 227 -17.37 3.59 6.43
N PHE A 228 -16.35 3.85 7.23
CA PHE A 228 -15.53 2.79 7.80
C PHE A 228 -15.59 2.71 9.33
N ASP A 229 -16.28 3.64 9.98
CA ASP A 229 -16.33 3.74 11.44
C ASP A 229 -14.92 3.78 12.06
N ILE A 230 -14.05 4.60 11.46
CA ILE A 230 -12.67 4.80 11.87
C ILE A 230 -12.45 6.27 12.23
N GLU A 231 -12.06 6.53 13.46
CA GLU A 231 -11.61 7.85 13.89
C GLU A 231 -10.10 7.99 13.66
N PRO A 232 -9.64 8.87 12.74
CA PRO A 232 -8.22 9.08 12.55
C PRO A 232 -7.62 9.80 13.78
N CYS A 233 -6.50 9.30 14.28
CA CYS A 233 -5.83 9.91 15.43
C CYS A 233 -5.03 11.17 15.07
N ALA A 234 -4.68 11.33 13.81
CA ALA A 234 -3.97 12.49 13.29
C ALA A 234 -4.17 12.65 11.77
N VAL A 235 -4.04 13.89 11.31
CA VAL A 235 -3.90 14.24 9.89
C VAL A 235 -2.49 14.76 9.66
N THR A 236 -1.89 14.42 8.52
CA THR A 236 -0.53 14.83 8.13
C THR A 236 -0.44 15.03 6.61
N GLY A 237 0.76 15.30 6.12
CA GLY A 237 1.04 15.55 4.72
C GLY A 237 0.99 17.04 4.38
N PRO A 238 1.02 17.43 3.10
CA PRO A 238 1.04 18.83 2.68
C PRO A 238 -0.09 19.68 3.27
N ALA A 239 -1.22 19.09 3.63
CA ALA A 239 -2.31 19.80 4.34
C ALA A 239 -1.88 20.41 5.68
N THR A 240 -0.78 19.93 6.28
CA THR A 240 -0.27 20.36 7.59
C THR A 240 1.10 21.00 7.52
N ASP A 241 1.57 21.40 6.36
CA ASP A 241 2.90 22.00 6.17
C ASP A 241 3.05 23.38 6.86
N ASN A 242 1.94 23.99 7.25
CA ASN A 242 1.94 25.28 7.95
C ASN A 242 0.80 25.36 8.99
N ALA A 243 0.90 26.35 9.86
CA ALA A 243 -0.07 26.57 10.93
C ALA A 243 -1.50 26.81 10.44
N VAL A 244 -1.69 27.41 9.27
CA VAL A 244 -3.04 27.66 8.73
C VAL A 244 -3.75 26.35 8.43
N GLY A 245 -3.08 25.42 7.76
CA GLY A 245 -3.64 24.08 7.48
C GLY A 245 -3.92 23.30 8.76
N VAL A 246 -2.98 23.34 9.72
CA VAL A 246 -3.15 22.68 11.04
C VAL A 246 -4.38 23.23 11.76
N ASN A 247 -4.53 24.55 11.85
CA ASN A 247 -5.66 25.18 12.55
C ASN A 247 -7.00 24.83 11.86
N ILE A 248 -7.08 24.86 10.53
CA ILE A 248 -8.28 24.46 9.79
C ILE A 248 -8.67 23.01 10.12
N ILE A 249 -7.70 22.09 10.16
CA ILE A 249 -7.95 20.68 10.45
C ILE A 249 -8.44 20.52 11.89
N GLN A 250 -7.81 21.18 12.85
CA GLN A 250 -8.22 21.12 14.25
C GLN A 250 -9.61 21.72 14.47
N ASP A 251 -9.86 22.91 13.92
CA ASP A 251 -11.10 23.64 14.12
C ASP A 251 -12.31 22.99 13.42
N GLN A 252 -12.10 22.49 12.20
CA GLN A 252 -13.19 21.98 11.36
C GLN A 252 -13.43 20.48 11.53
N MET A 253 -12.42 19.71 11.94
CA MET A 253 -12.50 18.25 11.97
C MET A 253 -12.29 17.67 13.38
N GLY A 254 -11.77 18.45 14.31
CA GLY A 254 -11.43 18.01 15.68
C GLY A 254 -10.29 16.99 15.73
N VAL A 255 -9.46 16.92 14.69
CA VAL A 255 -8.33 15.98 14.57
C VAL A 255 -7.01 16.75 14.71
N ARG A 256 -6.02 16.11 15.34
CA ARG A 256 -4.67 16.67 15.51
C ARG A 256 -3.84 16.53 14.23
#